data_8e8c9bccade928d99083f6153aa3d469
#
_entry.id   8e8c9bccade928d99083f6153aa3d469
#
_cell.length_a   1.000
_cell.length_b   1.000
_cell.length_c   1.000
_cell.angle_alpha   90.00
_cell.angle_beta   90.00
_cell.angle_gamma   90.00
#
_symmetry.space_group_name_H-M   'P 1'
#
loop_
_entity.id
_entity.type
_entity.pdbx_description
1 polymer ?
#
loop_
_entity_poly.entity_id
_entity_poly.type
_entity_poly.pdbx_seq_one_letter_code
_entity_poly.pdbx_strand_id
1 'polypeptide(L)'
;MLDIASLRELLAQPQKIVITTHHKPDGDALGSSLGLYNYLIQQGHHATVISPTDYPEFLSWMPGNGEVMIYTENVAAATTLIANAALIFCLDFNALGRINEMGELVRESKAKKVMIDHHLEPEDFDDYRYWNINACATAQLIYQFIVEELDGKRYINADVATCLYTGIMTDSGSFRFPGTTSAVHRTVAELIDAGAVNWRIHELVYSNSSEERLRFLGHCLSQKLEVLYEYNTALITVTKAEIEQYHVITGDTEGIVNYALSITGIRLAAFIVERGDKVKLSLRSKGDFPANEICKKYFNGGGHRNAAGGMSEQSLEQVTNQFKTILPEYKTLLIQ
;
A
#
# COMPACT_ATOMS: atom_id res chain seq x y z
N MET A 1 -19.98 -2.76 18.84
CA MET A 1 -18.59 -2.35 18.48
C MET A 1 -17.72 -2.66 19.68
N LEU A 2 -16.57 -3.29 19.50
CA LEU A 2 -15.58 -3.54 20.55
C LEU A 2 -14.98 -2.19 20.98
N ASP A 3 -14.89 -1.91 22.27
CA ASP A 3 -14.15 -0.73 22.76
C ASP A 3 -12.67 -1.07 23.04
N ILE A 4 -11.85 -0.05 23.20
CA ILE A 4 -10.41 -0.25 23.44
C ILE A 4 -10.12 -1.00 24.75
N ALA A 5 -10.95 -0.84 25.78
CA ALA A 5 -10.75 -1.52 27.05
C ALA A 5 -10.94 -3.05 26.87
N SER A 6 -11.99 -3.46 26.17
CA SER A 6 -12.22 -4.86 25.82
C SER A 6 -11.13 -5.44 24.93
N LEU A 7 -10.58 -4.65 23.99
CA LEU A 7 -9.46 -5.08 23.15
C LEU A 7 -8.19 -5.27 23.99
N ARG A 8 -7.90 -4.36 24.91
CA ARG A 8 -6.78 -4.50 25.86
C ARG A 8 -6.90 -5.74 26.75
N GLU A 9 -8.12 -6.04 27.24
CA GLU A 9 -8.36 -7.27 27.99
C GLU A 9 -8.09 -8.53 27.18
N LEU A 10 -8.52 -8.58 25.91
CA LEU A 10 -8.21 -9.68 25.01
C LEU A 10 -6.69 -9.83 24.80
N LEU A 11 -5.98 -8.72 24.60
CA LEU A 11 -4.54 -8.71 24.40
C LEU A 11 -3.72 -8.88 25.69
N ALA A 12 -4.35 -8.89 26.87
CA ALA A 12 -3.66 -9.15 28.14
C ALA A 12 -3.26 -10.63 28.31
N GLN A 13 -3.75 -11.53 27.47
CA GLN A 13 -3.44 -12.95 27.48
C GLN A 13 -3.00 -13.41 26.09
N PRO A 14 -2.14 -14.43 25.97
CA PRO A 14 -1.75 -14.98 24.69
C PRO A 14 -2.97 -15.36 23.81
N GLN A 15 -3.01 -14.84 22.60
CA GLN A 15 -4.09 -15.06 21.63
C GLN A 15 -3.55 -15.65 20.33
N LYS A 16 -4.41 -16.34 19.58
CA LYS A 16 -4.19 -16.68 18.17
C LYS A 16 -4.63 -15.51 17.32
N ILE A 17 -3.70 -14.87 16.64
CA ILE A 17 -3.94 -13.63 15.90
C ILE A 17 -3.54 -13.83 14.43
N VAL A 18 -4.42 -13.44 13.53
CA VAL A 18 -4.13 -13.25 12.11
C VAL A 18 -3.97 -11.76 11.83
N ILE A 19 -2.94 -11.41 11.09
CA ILE A 19 -2.73 -10.06 10.56
C ILE A 19 -2.82 -10.18 9.05
N THR A 20 -3.64 -9.38 8.40
CA THR A 20 -3.75 -9.38 6.95
C THR A 20 -3.77 -7.95 6.40
N THR A 21 -3.37 -7.80 5.15
CA THR A 21 -3.29 -6.54 4.44
C THR A 21 -3.83 -6.70 3.01
N HIS A 22 -3.85 -5.63 2.20
CA HIS A 22 -4.42 -5.69 0.85
C HIS A 22 -3.63 -6.60 -0.10
N HIS A 23 -4.26 -7.02 -1.23
CA HIS A 23 -3.60 -7.78 -2.28
C HIS A 23 -2.48 -6.95 -2.94
N LYS A 24 -1.40 -7.63 -3.37
CA LYS A 24 -0.17 -6.98 -3.87
C LYS A 24 0.33 -5.93 -2.88
N PRO A 25 0.69 -6.36 -1.63
CA PRO A 25 1.14 -5.46 -0.60
C PRO A 25 2.34 -4.61 -1.04
N ASP A 26 2.31 -3.36 -0.66
CA ASP A 26 3.42 -2.43 -0.79
C ASP A 26 4.21 -2.28 0.53
N GLY A 27 5.04 -1.24 0.63
CA GLY A 27 5.87 -1.04 1.80
C GLY A 27 5.09 -0.64 3.05
N ASP A 28 3.94 0.04 2.93
CA ASP A 28 3.09 0.38 4.08
C ASP A 28 2.29 -0.84 4.55
N ALA A 29 1.72 -1.58 3.62
CA ALA A 29 0.98 -2.80 3.89
C ALA A 29 1.82 -3.85 4.64
N LEU A 30 3.06 -4.10 4.18
CA LEU A 30 3.97 -5.02 4.86
C LEU A 30 4.61 -4.40 6.10
N GLY A 31 5.00 -3.13 6.05
CA GLY A 31 5.61 -2.43 7.18
C GLY A 31 4.69 -2.36 8.40
N SER A 32 3.41 -2.03 8.19
CA SER A 32 2.38 -2.03 9.23
C SER A 32 2.13 -3.45 9.78
N SER A 33 2.00 -4.45 8.87
CA SER A 33 1.75 -5.84 9.25
C SER A 33 2.89 -6.46 10.04
N LEU A 34 4.12 -6.32 9.56
CA LEU A 34 5.31 -6.85 10.22
C LEU A 34 5.67 -6.06 11.48
N GLY A 35 5.43 -4.75 11.51
CA GLY A 35 5.59 -3.93 12.70
C GLY A 35 4.67 -4.41 13.84
N LEU A 36 3.40 -4.62 13.54
CA LEU A 36 2.44 -5.15 14.52
C LEU A 36 2.78 -6.62 14.89
N TYR A 37 3.16 -7.45 13.93
CA TYR A 37 3.60 -8.82 14.17
C TYR A 37 4.75 -8.87 15.18
N ASN A 38 5.84 -8.13 14.91
CA ASN A 38 7.01 -8.09 15.80
C ASN A 38 6.68 -7.56 17.19
N TYR A 39 5.73 -6.64 17.31
CA TYR A 39 5.20 -6.17 18.59
C TYR A 39 4.45 -7.28 19.32
N LEU A 40 3.50 -7.96 18.67
CA LEU A 40 2.62 -8.95 19.29
C LEU A 40 3.36 -10.22 19.74
N ILE A 41 4.34 -10.71 18.97
CA ILE A 41 5.12 -11.89 19.38
C ILE A 41 5.94 -11.62 20.65
N GLN A 42 6.42 -10.38 20.87
CA GLN A 42 7.08 -10.00 22.13
C GLN A 42 6.14 -10.03 23.33
N GLN A 43 4.82 -9.90 23.10
CA GLN A 43 3.80 -10.03 24.15
C GLN A 43 3.35 -11.47 24.36
N GLY A 44 3.96 -12.45 23.68
CA GLY A 44 3.65 -13.88 23.79
C GLY A 44 2.42 -14.32 22.99
N HIS A 45 1.92 -13.50 22.07
CA HIS A 45 0.85 -13.91 21.16
C HIS A 45 1.34 -14.85 20.07
N HIS A 46 0.45 -15.71 19.57
CA HIS A 46 0.66 -16.55 18.38
C HIS A 46 0.12 -15.82 17.16
N ALA A 47 0.91 -14.88 16.64
CA ALA A 47 0.54 -14.07 15.48
C ALA A 47 1.05 -14.71 14.18
N THR A 48 0.28 -14.57 13.09
CA THR A 48 0.69 -14.94 11.72
C THR A 48 0.25 -13.83 10.77
N VAL A 49 1.18 -13.37 9.94
CA VAL A 49 0.87 -12.45 8.83
C VAL A 49 0.48 -13.28 7.62
N ILE A 50 -0.71 -13.02 7.06
CA ILE A 50 -1.20 -13.66 5.83
C ILE A 50 -1.37 -12.58 4.77
N SER A 51 -0.50 -12.61 3.75
CA SER A 51 -0.64 -11.79 2.55
C SER A 51 -1.58 -12.46 1.57
N PRO A 52 -2.57 -11.75 0.98
CA PRO A 52 -3.45 -12.35 -0.03
C PRO A 52 -2.70 -12.87 -1.27
N THR A 53 -1.62 -12.20 -1.67
CA THR A 53 -0.81 -12.52 -2.86
C THR A 53 0.68 -12.32 -2.58
N ASP A 54 1.52 -12.64 -3.57
CA ASP A 54 2.92 -12.23 -3.62
C ASP A 54 3.07 -10.69 -3.58
N TYR A 55 4.26 -10.23 -3.24
CA TYR A 55 4.64 -8.83 -3.12
C TYR A 55 6.07 -8.60 -3.65
N PRO A 56 6.50 -7.33 -3.83
CA PRO A 56 7.84 -7.02 -4.34
C PRO A 56 8.95 -7.62 -3.47
N GLU A 57 9.90 -8.32 -4.11
CA GLU A 57 11.01 -8.99 -3.42
C GLU A 57 11.90 -7.99 -2.66
N PHE A 58 11.99 -6.73 -3.11
CA PHE A 58 12.75 -5.71 -2.41
C PHE A 58 12.20 -5.35 -1.01
N LEU A 59 11.09 -5.94 -0.59
CA LEU A 59 10.52 -5.83 0.76
C LEU A 59 10.83 -7.04 1.64
N SER A 60 11.38 -8.13 1.08
CA SER A 60 11.59 -9.41 1.78
C SER A 60 12.63 -9.36 2.89
N TRP A 61 13.44 -8.32 2.97
CA TRP A 61 14.45 -8.13 4.02
C TRP A 61 13.89 -7.67 5.37
N MET A 62 12.63 -7.24 5.42
CA MET A 62 12.04 -6.72 6.67
C MET A 62 11.99 -7.78 7.77
N PRO A 63 12.26 -7.40 9.04
CA PRO A 63 12.16 -8.32 10.17
C PRO A 63 10.81 -9.04 10.26
N GLY A 64 10.82 -10.36 10.40
CA GLY A 64 9.61 -11.19 10.42
C GLY A 64 9.09 -11.60 9.05
N ASN A 65 9.68 -11.15 7.95
CA ASN A 65 9.19 -11.48 6.60
C ASN A 65 9.19 -12.99 6.31
N GLY A 66 10.14 -13.74 6.85
CA GLY A 66 10.21 -15.22 6.68
C GLY A 66 8.99 -15.98 7.23
N GLU A 67 8.19 -15.34 8.08
CA GLU A 67 6.98 -15.89 8.69
C GLU A 67 5.69 -15.46 7.96
N VAL A 68 5.81 -14.70 6.87
CA VAL A 68 4.64 -14.28 6.08
C VAL A 68 4.13 -15.46 5.25
N MET A 69 2.87 -15.80 5.44
CA MET A 69 2.18 -16.81 4.64
C MET A 69 1.51 -16.15 3.43
N ILE A 70 1.79 -16.62 2.24
CA ILE A 70 1.08 -16.20 1.02
C ILE A 70 -0.16 -17.06 0.85
N TYR A 71 -1.34 -16.45 0.88
CA TYR A 71 -2.62 -17.15 0.80
C TYR A 71 -2.78 -17.98 -0.46
N THR A 72 -2.47 -17.40 -1.63
CA THR A 72 -2.60 -18.09 -2.92
C THR A 72 -1.74 -19.37 -3.02
N GLU A 73 -0.69 -19.48 -2.22
CA GLU A 73 0.18 -20.65 -2.17
C GLU A 73 -0.20 -21.63 -1.06
N ASN A 74 -0.96 -21.17 -0.04
CA ASN A 74 -1.24 -21.92 1.19
C ASN A 74 -2.72 -21.85 1.61
N VAL A 75 -3.66 -21.92 0.67
CA VAL A 75 -5.09 -21.69 0.90
C VAL A 75 -5.64 -22.49 2.09
N ALA A 76 -5.39 -23.78 2.18
CA ALA A 76 -5.96 -24.64 3.23
C ALA A 76 -5.43 -24.27 4.64
N ALA A 77 -4.12 -23.99 4.75
CA ALA A 77 -3.50 -23.59 6.02
C ALA A 77 -3.99 -22.21 6.45
N ALA A 78 -4.02 -21.24 5.54
CA ALA A 78 -4.53 -19.90 5.80
C ALA A 78 -6.01 -19.90 6.22
N THR A 79 -6.85 -20.68 5.53
CA THR A 79 -8.27 -20.87 5.92
C THR A 79 -8.40 -21.39 7.34
N THR A 80 -7.57 -22.38 7.71
CA THR A 80 -7.55 -22.94 9.05
C THR A 80 -7.13 -21.92 10.11
N LEU A 81 -6.11 -21.10 9.83
CA LEU A 81 -5.66 -20.04 10.73
C LEU A 81 -6.73 -18.97 10.94
N ILE A 82 -7.35 -18.49 9.86
CA ILE A 82 -8.44 -17.49 9.90
C ILE A 82 -9.63 -18.02 10.69
N ALA A 83 -10.02 -19.28 10.48
CA ALA A 83 -11.15 -19.89 11.19
C ALA A 83 -10.91 -20.09 12.71
N ASN A 84 -9.65 -20.27 13.11
CA ASN A 84 -9.27 -20.51 14.51
C ASN A 84 -8.69 -19.27 15.21
N ALA A 85 -8.64 -18.14 14.56
CA ALA A 85 -8.16 -16.88 15.15
C ALA A 85 -9.14 -16.38 16.23
N ALA A 86 -8.61 -15.77 17.28
CA ALA A 86 -9.38 -14.99 18.24
C ALA A 86 -9.54 -13.53 17.76
N LEU A 87 -8.49 -13.01 17.10
CA LEU A 87 -8.42 -11.67 16.55
C LEU A 87 -7.90 -11.72 15.11
N ILE A 88 -8.45 -10.86 14.24
CA ILE A 88 -7.95 -10.60 12.90
C ILE A 88 -7.69 -9.10 12.78
N PHE A 89 -6.43 -8.72 12.63
CA PHE A 89 -6.06 -7.35 12.28
C PHE A 89 -6.10 -7.18 10.77
N CYS A 90 -6.89 -6.22 10.32
CA CYS A 90 -7.11 -5.84 8.93
C CYS A 90 -6.40 -4.50 8.70
N LEU A 91 -5.23 -4.54 8.07
CA LEU A 91 -4.32 -3.41 7.99
C LEU A 91 -4.20 -2.89 6.56
N ASP A 92 -4.27 -1.57 6.42
CA ASP A 92 -4.03 -0.87 5.17
C ASP A 92 -5.03 -1.22 4.07
N PHE A 93 -6.26 -1.46 4.45
CA PHE A 93 -7.37 -1.58 3.50
C PHE A 93 -8.71 -1.21 4.15
N ASN A 94 -9.56 -0.58 3.34
CA ASN A 94 -10.85 -0.03 3.72
C ASN A 94 -12.04 -0.96 3.46
N ALA A 95 -11.85 -2.04 2.70
CA ALA A 95 -12.93 -2.94 2.28
C ALA A 95 -12.42 -4.36 2.06
N LEU A 96 -13.24 -5.38 2.38
CA LEU A 96 -12.85 -6.79 2.25
C LEU A 96 -12.58 -7.23 0.81
N GLY A 97 -13.14 -6.54 -0.18
CA GLY A 97 -12.79 -6.76 -1.59
C GLY A 97 -11.32 -6.51 -1.94
N ARG A 98 -10.58 -5.76 -1.09
CA ARG A 98 -9.15 -5.51 -1.26
C ARG A 98 -8.25 -6.71 -0.93
N ILE A 99 -8.79 -7.74 -0.31
CA ILE A 99 -8.07 -8.98 0.03
C ILE A 99 -8.53 -10.19 -0.79
N ASN A 100 -9.18 -9.95 -1.94
CA ASN A 100 -9.66 -10.97 -2.88
C ASN A 100 -10.52 -12.05 -2.17
N GLU A 101 -10.30 -13.34 -2.49
CA GLU A 101 -11.06 -14.47 -1.93
C GLU A 101 -10.93 -14.58 -0.40
N MET A 102 -9.87 -14.07 0.21
CA MET A 102 -9.75 -14.02 1.67
C MET A 102 -10.84 -13.17 2.33
N GLY A 103 -11.45 -12.22 1.58
CA GLY A 103 -12.47 -11.32 2.10
C GLY A 103 -13.66 -12.06 2.69
N GLU A 104 -14.16 -13.09 2.03
CA GLU A 104 -15.27 -13.90 2.52
C GLU A 104 -14.86 -14.76 3.75
N LEU A 105 -13.64 -15.30 3.75
CA LEU A 105 -13.13 -16.06 4.92
C LEU A 105 -13.03 -15.16 6.16
N VAL A 106 -12.56 -13.92 5.98
CA VAL A 106 -12.49 -12.92 7.07
C VAL A 106 -13.91 -12.51 7.49
N ARG A 107 -14.82 -12.27 6.55
CA ARG A 107 -16.22 -11.91 6.83
C ARG A 107 -16.91 -12.96 7.67
N GLU A 108 -16.78 -14.25 7.30
CA GLU A 108 -17.43 -15.39 7.96
C GLU A 108 -16.75 -15.82 9.26
N SER A 109 -15.50 -15.41 9.50
CA SER A 109 -14.78 -15.74 10.72
C SER A 109 -15.47 -15.20 11.97
N LYS A 110 -15.47 -16.00 13.03
CA LYS A 110 -15.97 -15.61 14.37
C LYS A 110 -14.96 -14.74 15.14
N ALA A 111 -13.74 -14.60 14.64
CA ALA A 111 -12.72 -13.75 15.23
C ALA A 111 -13.20 -12.30 15.31
N LYS A 112 -12.76 -11.57 16.31
CA LYS A 112 -12.93 -10.12 16.37
C LYS A 112 -12.04 -9.45 15.33
N LYS A 113 -12.62 -8.57 14.50
CA LYS A 113 -11.90 -7.84 13.45
C LYS A 113 -11.50 -6.46 13.95
N VAL A 114 -10.23 -6.17 13.84
CA VAL A 114 -9.64 -4.87 14.19
C VAL A 114 -9.13 -4.24 12.90
N MET A 115 -9.78 -3.18 12.43
CA MET A 115 -9.34 -2.44 11.25
C MET A 115 -8.45 -1.28 11.68
N ILE A 116 -7.26 -1.18 11.09
CA ILE A 116 -6.38 -0.01 11.21
C ILE A 116 -6.01 0.43 9.81
N ASP A 117 -6.46 1.63 9.41
CA ASP A 117 -6.39 2.06 8.01
C ASP A 117 -6.49 3.58 7.85
N HIS A 118 -5.95 4.10 6.73
CA HIS A 118 -6.02 5.51 6.38
C HIS A 118 -6.72 5.78 5.03
N HIS A 119 -7.25 4.76 4.38
CA HIS A 119 -7.96 4.91 3.12
C HIS A 119 -9.34 5.55 3.28
N LEU A 120 -9.86 6.14 2.19
CA LEU A 120 -11.19 6.74 2.14
C LEU A 120 -12.29 5.67 2.13
N GLU A 121 -13.49 6.03 2.61
CA GLU A 121 -14.71 5.24 2.48
C GLU A 121 -14.60 3.81 3.04
N PRO A 122 -14.36 3.65 4.35
CA PRO A 122 -14.27 2.32 4.96
C PRO A 122 -15.62 1.59 4.93
N GLU A 123 -15.57 0.29 4.58
CA GLU A 123 -16.70 -0.65 4.68
C GLU A 123 -16.94 -1.02 6.15
N ASP A 124 -18.20 -1.32 6.52
CA ASP A 124 -18.55 -1.77 7.88
C ASP A 124 -18.41 -3.30 8.00
N PHE A 125 -17.21 -3.79 8.34
CA PHE A 125 -16.93 -5.21 8.57
C PHE A 125 -16.22 -5.49 9.90
N ASP A 126 -15.71 -4.45 10.54
CA ASP A 126 -14.87 -4.51 11.74
C ASP A 126 -15.68 -4.44 13.03
N ASP A 127 -15.11 -5.02 14.10
CA ASP A 127 -15.60 -4.88 15.47
C ASP A 127 -14.96 -3.68 16.19
N TYR A 128 -13.72 -3.34 15.85
CA TYR A 128 -12.98 -2.18 16.35
C TYR A 128 -12.28 -1.48 15.18
N ARG A 129 -12.38 -0.14 15.14
CA ARG A 129 -11.83 0.69 14.06
C ARG A 129 -10.90 1.76 14.61
N TYR A 130 -9.64 1.74 14.15
CA TYR A 130 -8.67 2.81 14.35
C TYR A 130 -8.33 3.42 13.00
N TRP A 131 -9.05 4.47 12.61
CA TRP A 131 -9.08 4.98 11.25
C TRP A 131 -8.87 6.49 11.21
N ASN A 132 -7.94 6.95 10.34
CA ASN A 132 -7.68 8.37 10.15
C ASN A 132 -7.15 8.65 8.73
N ILE A 133 -7.96 9.28 7.90
CA ILE A 133 -7.62 9.66 6.52
C ILE A 133 -6.49 10.70 6.42
N ASN A 134 -6.15 11.38 7.51
CA ASN A 134 -5.07 12.37 7.55
C ASN A 134 -3.72 11.75 7.96
N ALA A 135 -3.69 10.49 8.34
CA ALA A 135 -2.43 9.79 8.56
C ALA A 135 -1.70 9.59 7.23
N CYS A 136 -0.39 9.74 7.23
CA CYS A 136 0.40 9.58 6.01
C CYS A 136 0.59 8.13 5.59
N ALA A 137 0.33 7.17 6.50
CA ALA A 137 0.55 5.75 6.34
C ALA A 137 -0.20 4.96 7.42
N THR A 138 -0.61 3.74 7.14
CA THR A 138 -1.13 2.81 8.16
C THR A 138 -0.05 2.47 9.20
N ALA A 139 1.22 2.38 8.81
CA ALA A 139 2.33 2.19 9.74
C ALA A 139 2.45 3.32 10.80
N GLN A 140 2.08 4.56 10.43
CA GLN A 140 1.96 5.65 11.42
C GLN A 140 0.85 5.36 12.43
N LEU A 141 -0.30 4.86 11.96
CA LEU A 141 -1.42 4.51 12.84
C LEU A 141 -1.08 3.32 13.74
N ILE A 142 -0.34 2.33 13.24
CA ILE A 142 0.16 1.22 14.08
C ILE A 142 1.08 1.74 15.19
N TYR A 143 2.00 2.67 14.88
CA TYR A 143 2.82 3.31 15.91
C TYR A 143 1.96 3.98 16.98
N GLN A 144 0.99 4.81 16.57
CA GLN A 144 0.08 5.50 17.49
C GLN A 144 -0.76 4.52 18.30
N PHE A 145 -1.31 3.48 17.64
CA PHE A 145 -2.07 2.42 18.29
C PHE A 145 -1.25 1.70 19.39
N ILE A 146 0.00 1.34 19.11
CA ILE A 146 0.89 0.74 20.11
C ILE A 146 1.16 1.69 21.27
N VAL A 147 1.44 2.97 21.00
CA VAL A 147 1.87 3.94 22.02
C VAL A 147 0.67 4.45 22.81
N GLU A 148 -0.40 4.87 22.13
CA GLU A 148 -1.51 5.59 22.76
C GLU A 148 -2.60 4.63 23.25
N GLU A 149 -2.91 3.61 22.45
CA GLU A 149 -4.00 2.69 22.74
C GLU A 149 -3.54 1.47 23.56
N LEU A 150 -2.31 0.99 23.41
CA LEU A 150 -1.83 -0.19 24.12
C LEU A 150 -0.82 0.12 25.24
N ASP A 151 -0.41 1.40 25.43
CA ASP A 151 0.67 1.80 26.35
C ASP A 151 1.95 0.97 26.16
N GLY A 152 2.23 0.63 24.89
CA GLY A 152 3.23 -0.35 24.49
C GLY A 152 4.57 0.24 24.03
N LYS A 153 4.83 1.55 24.19
CA LYS A 153 6.03 2.23 23.67
C LYS A 153 7.33 1.49 23.99
N ARG A 154 7.45 0.93 25.20
CA ARG A 154 8.65 0.20 25.67
C ARG A 154 8.97 -1.07 24.87
N TYR A 155 8.02 -1.57 24.10
CA TYR A 155 8.17 -2.77 23.27
C TYR A 155 8.44 -2.46 21.80
N ILE A 156 8.59 -1.19 21.45
CA ILE A 156 9.04 -0.78 20.11
C ILE A 156 10.56 -0.96 20.07
N ASN A 157 11.00 -2.16 19.70
CA ASN A 157 12.41 -2.50 19.48
C ASN A 157 12.84 -2.17 18.04
N ALA A 158 14.09 -2.50 17.69
CA ALA A 158 14.65 -2.22 16.36
C ALA A 158 13.86 -2.89 15.22
N ASP A 159 13.30 -4.08 15.43
CA ASP A 159 12.53 -4.81 14.42
C ASP A 159 11.19 -4.13 14.15
N VAL A 160 10.44 -3.82 15.21
CA VAL A 160 9.19 -3.04 15.11
C VAL A 160 9.46 -1.69 14.44
N ALA A 161 10.49 -0.98 14.91
CA ALA A 161 10.84 0.35 14.42
C ALA A 161 11.24 0.32 12.94
N THR A 162 12.02 -0.67 12.51
CA THR A 162 12.43 -0.86 11.11
C THR A 162 11.23 -1.06 10.19
N CYS A 163 10.29 -1.92 10.58
CA CYS A 163 9.08 -2.19 9.78
C CYS A 163 8.20 -0.94 9.67
N LEU A 164 7.89 -0.29 10.79
CA LEU A 164 7.04 0.91 10.81
C LEU A 164 7.70 2.09 10.09
N TYR A 165 9.02 2.28 10.25
CA TYR A 165 9.76 3.28 9.48
C TYR A 165 9.62 3.04 7.97
N THR A 166 9.76 1.78 7.54
CA THR A 166 9.65 1.41 6.12
C THR A 166 8.29 1.77 5.56
N GLY A 167 7.20 1.43 6.26
CA GLY A 167 5.84 1.78 5.84
C GLY A 167 5.65 3.28 5.72
N ILE A 168 5.99 4.05 6.76
CA ILE A 168 5.87 5.52 6.74
C ILE A 168 6.73 6.12 5.61
N MET A 169 7.95 5.65 5.41
CA MET A 169 8.87 6.15 4.39
C MET A 169 8.33 5.91 2.98
N THR A 170 7.82 4.72 2.70
CA THR A 170 7.34 4.37 1.36
C THR A 170 6.08 5.14 0.99
N ASP A 171 5.10 5.19 1.87
CA ASP A 171 3.81 5.83 1.56
C ASP A 171 3.88 7.37 1.59
N SER A 172 4.77 7.93 2.40
CA SER A 172 5.07 9.37 2.35
C SER A 172 5.93 9.79 1.15
N GLY A 173 6.28 8.85 0.25
CA GLY A 173 7.16 9.11 -0.88
C GLY A 173 8.54 9.60 -0.44
N SER A 174 9.12 8.95 0.58
CA SER A 174 10.37 9.38 1.22
C SER A 174 10.24 10.79 1.84
N PHE A 175 9.16 10.99 2.60
CA PHE A 175 8.85 12.21 3.36
C PHE A 175 8.62 13.47 2.50
N ARG A 176 8.15 13.31 1.24
CA ARG A 176 7.94 14.41 0.29
C ARG A 176 6.47 14.73 0.02
N PHE A 177 5.56 13.81 0.35
CA PHE A 177 4.15 14.01 0.04
C PHE A 177 3.47 14.91 1.08
N PRO A 178 2.34 15.57 0.71
CA PRO A 178 1.66 16.54 1.58
C PRO A 178 1.21 15.99 2.94
N GLY A 179 0.97 14.68 3.07
CA GLY A 179 0.65 14.01 4.34
C GLY A 179 1.81 13.98 5.34
N THR A 180 3.03 14.35 4.93
CA THR A 180 4.21 14.37 5.81
C THR A 180 4.22 15.60 6.71
N THR A 181 3.59 15.47 7.86
CA THR A 181 3.48 16.54 8.86
C THR A 181 4.66 16.52 9.85
N SER A 182 4.76 17.56 10.70
CA SER A 182 5.72 17.55 11.81
C SER A 182 5.49 16.41 12.80
N ALA A 183 4.26 15.90 12.93
CA ALA A 183 3.96 14.73 13.74
C ALA A 183 4.59 13.46 13.16
N VAL A 184 4.52 13.28 11.84
CA VAL A 184 5.20 12.17 11.14
C VAL A 184 6.70 12.20 11.40
N HIS A 185 7.34 13.36 11.26
CA HIS A 185 8.78 13.49 11.52
C HIS A 185 9.15 13.19 12.98
N ARG A 186 8.29 13.53 13.96
CA ARG A 186 8.51 13.13 15.37
C ARG A 186 8.41 11.62 15.56
N THR A 187 7.37 10.99 14.99
CA THR A 187 7.25 9.51 14.98
C THR A 187 8.50 8.87 14.36
N VAL A 188 8.94 9.36 13.22
CA VAL A 188 10.15 8.87 12.53
C VAL A 188 11.41 9.03 13.41
N ALA A 189 11.58 10.17 14.09
CA ALA A 189 12.70 10.38 15.02
C ALA A 189 12.66 9.33 16.15
N GLU A 190 11.49 9.07 16.76
CA GLU A 190 11.34 8.05 17.80
C GLU A 190 11.62 6.63 17.30
N LEU A 191 11.25 6.31 16.04
CA LEU A 191 11.58 5.03 15.42
C LEU A 191 13.09 4.88 15.18
N ILE A 192 13.79 5.95 14.78
CA ILE A 192 15.26 5.97 14.66
C ILE A 192 15.90 5.76 16.04
N ASP A 193 15.42 6.45 17.08
CA ASP A 193 15.91 6.27 18.45
C ASP A 193 15.67 4.84 18.96
N ALA A 194 14.61 4.18 18.52
CA ALA A 194 14.30 2.79 18.84
C ALA A 194 15.13 1.77 18.04
N GLY A 195 15.95 2.22 17.07
CA GLY A 195 16.92 1.38 16.35
C GLY A 195 16.66 1.20 14.86
N ALA A 196 15.70 1.90 14.26
CA ALA A 196 15.55 1.90 12.81
C ALA A 196 16.76 2.59 12.15
N VAL A 197 17.49 1.87 11.30
CA VAL A 197 18.67 2.40 10.60
C VAL A 197 18.21 3.01 9.27
N ASN A 198 17.80 4.26 9.29
CA ASN A 198 17.12 4.94 8.18
C ASN A 198 17.87 4.86 6.84
N TRP A 199 19.19 5.15 6.80
CA TRP A 199 19.95 5.09 5.55
C TRP A 199 19.99 3.68 4.95
N ARG A 200 20.05 2.65 5.81
CA ARG A 200 20.04 1.24 5.37
C ARG A 200 18.69 0.86 4.79
N ILE A 201 17.60 1.29 5.43
CA ILE A 201 16.23 1.09 4.92
C ILE A 201 16.07 1.74 3.55
N HIS A 202 16.52 2.99 3.38
CA HIS A 202 16.50 3.67 2.09
C HIS A 202 17.30 2.93 1.02
N GLU A 203 18.49 2.42 1.37
CA GLU A 203 19.32 1.63 0.46
C GLU A 203 18.59 0.37 -0.01
N LEU A 204 18.00 -0.38 0.92
CA LEU A 204 17.29 -1.62 0.62
C LEU A 204 16.02 -1.43 -0.22
N VAL A 205 15.32 -0.30 -0.06
CA VAL A 205 14.09 -0.01 -0.80
C VAL A 205 14.37 0.69 -2.13
N TYR A 206 15.23 1.70 -2.16
CA TYR A 206 15.39 2.57 -3.32
C TYR A 206 16.68 2.37 -4.13
N SER A 207 17.68 1.68 -3.56
CA SER A 207 18.95 1.42 -4.22
C SER A 207 19.16 -0.08 -4.52
N ASN A 208 18.07 -0.82 -4.68
CA ASN A 208 18.06 -2.27 -4.93
C ASN A 208 17.32 -2.61 -6.24
N SER A 209 17.56 -1.83 -7.29
CA SER A 209 16.95 -2.07 -8.60
C SER A 209 17.80 -3.04 -9.43
N SER A 210 17.16 -3.99 -10.10
CA SER A 210 17.81 -4.83 -11.11
C SER A 210 18.23 -4.01 -12.34
N GLU A 211 19.16 -4.52 -13.14
CA GLU A 211 19.53 -3.91 -14.41
C GLU A 211 18.34 -3.85 -15.37
N GLU A 212 17.51 -4.90 -15.39
CA GLU A 212 16.31 -5.01 -16.20
C GLU A 212 15.30 -3.91 -15.86
N ARG A 213 15.06 -3.68 -14.58
CA ARG A 213 14.20 -2.58 -14.10
C ARG A 213 14.69 -1.23 -14.57
N LEU A 214 16.00 -0.95 -14.46
CA LEU A 214 16.57 0.33 -14.91
C LEU A 214 16.50 0.49 -16.43
N ARG A 215 16.75 -0.58 -17.21
CA ARG A 215 16.58 -0.57 -18.65
C ARG A 215 15.13 -0.36 -19.06
N PHE A 216 14.20 -1.02 -18.38
CA PHE A 216 12.75 -0.83 -18.59
C PHE A 216 12.32 0.60 -18.28
N LEU A 217 12.78 1.17 -17.16
CA LEU A 217 12.53 2.59 -16.84
C LEU A 217 13.08 3.51 -17.94
N GLY A 218 14.30 3.28 -18.42
CA GLY A 218 14.88 4.02 -19.53
C GLY A 218 14.03 3.94 -20.81
N HIS A 219 13.51 2.75 -21.16
CA HIS A 219 12.58 2.55 -22.26
C HIS A 219 11.27 3.35 -22.05
N CYS A 220 10.65 3.24 -20.88
CA CYS A 220 9.42 3.97 -20.53
C CYS A 220 9.59 5.49 -20.73
N LEU A 221 10.70 6.05 -20.26
CA LEU A 221 10.92 7.49 -20.32
C LEU A 221 11.34 7.99 -21.71
N SER A 222 12.12 7.20 -22.47
CA SER A 222 12.64 7.63 -23.77
C SER A 222 11.73 7.32 -24.96
N GLN A 223 10.91 6.25 -24.86
CA GLN A 223 10.12 5.76 -25.98
C GLN A 223 8.61 5.80 -25.77
N LYS A 224 8.14 5.80 -24.50
CA LYS A 224 6.74 5.62 -24.18
C LYS A 224 6.10 6.84 -23.49
N LEU A 225 6.90 7.79 -23.07
CA LEU A 225 6.43 9.03 -22.45
C LEU A 225 5.81 9.96 -23.50
N GLU A 226 4.57 10.31 -23.29
CA GLU A 226 3.81 11.30 -24.06
C GLU A 226 3.39 12.44 -23.14
N VAL A 227 3.59 13.69 -23.58
CA VAL A 227 3.22 14.88 -22.80
C VAL A 227 2.15 15.66 -23.53
N LEU A 228 1.02 15.84 -22.88
CA LEU A 228 -0.15 16.61 -23.36
C LEU A 228 -0.16 17.97 -22.66
N TYR A 229 0.65 18.90 -23.17
CA TYR A 229 0.84 20.23 -22.55
C TYR A 229 -0.46 21.04 -22.42
N GLU A 230 -1.41 20.86 -23.33
CA GLU A 230 -2.71 21.54 -23.28
C GLU A 230 -3.59 21.13 -22.09
N TYR A 231 -3.26 20.00 -21.44
CA TYR A 231 -3.93 19.45 -20.24
C TYR A 231 -2.99 19.32 -19.05
N ASN A 232 -1.76 19.84 -19.10
CA ASN A 232 -0.77 19.66 -18.04
C ASN A 232 -0.69 18.18 -17.57
N THR A 233 -0.76 17.24 -18.53
CA THR A 233 -0.85 15.81 -18.29
C THR A 233 0.26 15.07 -19.04
N ALA A 234 0.84 14.04 -18.40
CA ALA A 234 1.77 13.13 -19.05
C ALA A 234 1.32 11.68 -18.87
N LEU A 235 1.57 10.85 -19.87
CA LEU A 235 1.25 9.43 -19.78
C LEU A 235 2.38 8.57 -20.34
N ILE A 236 2.47 7.35 -19.81
CA ILE A 236 3.35 6.29 -20.26
C ILE A 236 2.49 5.06 -20.53
N THR A 237 2.56 4.49 -21.72
CA THR A 237 1.79 3.31 -22.11
C THR A 237 2.71 2.15 -22.45
N VAL A 238 2.46 0.98 -21.87
CA VAL A 238 3.31 -0.20 -22.00
C VAL A 238 2.50 -1.43 -22.37
N THR A 239 2.94 -2.14 -23.39
CA THR A 239 2.33 -3.39 -23.85
C THR A 239 2.82 -4.58 -23.03
N LYS A 240 2.07 -5.69 -23.11
CA LYS A 240 2.48 -6.98 -22.54
C LYS A 240 3.80 -7.47 -23.16
N ALA A 241 3.99 -7.30 -24.47
CA ALA A 241 5.23 -7.68 -25.14
C ALA A 241 6.45 -6.94 -24.61
N GLU A 242 6.32 -5.66 -24.26
CA GLU A 242 7.39 -4.88 -23.65
C GLU A 242 7.68 -5.34 -22.20
N ILE A 243 6.66 -5.70 -21.43
CA ILE A 243 6.82 -6.31 -20.11
C ILE A 243 7.65 -7.60 -20.21
N GLU A 244 7.32 -8.47 -21.17
CA GLU A 244 8.04 -9.73 -21.40
C GLU A 244 9.46 -9.48 -21.91
N GLN A 245 9.65 -8.54 -22.85
CA GLN A 245 10.96 -8.19 -23.42
C GLN A 245 11.97 -7.71 -22.37
N TYR A 246 11.51 -6.95 -21.39
CA TYR A 246 12.37 -6.42 -20.31
C TYR A 246 12.36 -7.27 -19.05
N HIS A 247 11.75 -8.47 -19.08
CA HIS A 247 11.66 -9.40 -17.93
C HIS A 247 11.13 -8.73 -16.66
N VAL A 248 10.11 -7.84 -16.81
CA VAL A 248 9.55 -7.04 -15.73
C VAL A 248 8.81 -7.94 -14.74
N ILE A 249 9.23 -7.91 -13.48
CA ILE A 249 8.63 -8.66 -12.38
C ILE A 249 7.73 -7.78 -11.49
N THR A 250 7.08 -8.39 -10.49
CA THR A 250 6.28 -7.69 -9.49
C THR A 250 7.15 -6.65 -8.76
N GLY A 251 6.69 -5.40 -8.71
CA GLY A 251 7.41 -4.27 -8.09
C GLY A 251 8.17 -3.38 -9.08
N ASP A 252 8.63 -3.88 -10.22
CA ASP A 252 9.46 -3.11 -11.17
C ASP A 252 8.77 -1.89 -11.76
N THR A 253 7.44 -1.90 -11.83
CA THR A 253 6.65 -0.77 -12.34
C THR A 253 6.32 0.27 -11.28
N GLU A 254 6.67 0.02 -10.02
CA GLU A 254 6.41 0.98 -8.95
C GLU A 254 7.20 2.28 -9.14
N GLY A 255 6.51 3.39 -8.95
CA GLY A 255 7.12 4.71 -9.03
C GLY A 255 7.34 5.26 -10.44
N ILE A 256 7.20 4.47 -11.53
CA ILE A 256 7.40 4.96 -12.91
C ILE A 256 6.51 6.17 -13.23
N VAL A 257 5.26 6.15 -12.81
CA VAL A 257 4.32 7.27 -13.01
C VAL A 257 4.81 8.58 -12.37
N ASN A 258 5.59 8.51 -11.30
CA ASN A 258 6.11 9.70 -10.63
C ASN A 258 7.18 10.44 -11.45
N TYR A 259 7.91 9.73 -12.32
CA TYR A 259 8.84 10.39 -13.25
C TYR A 259 8.07 11.27 -14.25
N ALA A 260 6.97 10.77 -14.82
CA ALA A 260 6.12 11.57 -15.69
C ALA A 260 5.52 12.79 -14.94
N LEU A 261 5.07 12.58 -13.70
CA LEU A 261 4.54 13.64 -12.85
C LEU A 261 5.61 14.69 -12.46
N SER A 262 6.90 14.31 -12.44
CA SER A 262 7.98 15.22 -12.05
C SER A 262 8.27 16.32 -13.08
N ILE A 263 7.78 16.18 -14.32
CA ILE A 263 7.96 17.18 -15.38
C ILE A 263 7.35 18.51 -14.93
N THR A 264 8.08 19.59 -15.20
CA THR A 264 7.64 20.96 -14.88
C THR A 264 6.31 21.26 -15.56
N GLY A 265 5.34 21.78 -14.81
CA GLY A 265 4.00 22.14 -15.31
C GLY A 265 3.02 20.95 -15.37
N ILE A 266 3.47 19.69 -15.23
CA ILE A 266 2.56 18.55 -15.22
C ILE A 266 1.88 18.42 -13.86
N ARG A 267 0.55 18.25 -13.89
CA ARG A 267 -0.32 18.09 -12.72
C ARG A 267 -0.97 16.72 -12.61
N LEU A 268 -1.11 16.00 -13.72
CA LEU A 268 -1.64 14.63 -13.76
C LEU A 268 -0.66 13.76 -14.54
N ALA A 269 -0.37 12.58 -14.02
CA ALA A 269 0.37 11.56 -14.74
C ALA A 269 -0.37 10.22 -14.71
N ALA A 270 -0.29 9.48 -15.81
CA ALA A 270 -0.83 8.15 -15.98
C ALA A 270 0.26 7.16 -16.41
N PHE A 271 0.29 6.00 -15.77
CA PHE A 271 1.01 4.81 -16.25
C PHE A 271 -0.04 3.75 -16.59
N ILE A 272 -0.13 3.37 -17.87
CA ILE A 272 -1.15 2.47 -18.40
C ILE A 272 -0.43 1.25 -18.98
N VAL A 273 -0.70 0.06 -18.44
CA VAL A 273 0.07 -1.14 -18.76
C VAL A 273 -0.82 -2.36 -18.92
N GLU A 274 -0.56 -3.16 -19.95
CA GLU A 274 -1.16 -4.49 -20.11
C GLU A 274 -0.62 -5.47 -19.07
N ARG A 275 -1.52 -6.16 -18.37
CA ARG A 275 -1.20 -7.20 -17.39
C ARG A 275 -2.14 -8.40 -17.60
N GLY A 276 -1.61 -9.47 -18.15
CA GLY A 276 -2.43 -10.63 -18.52
C GLY A 276 -3.46 -10.29 -19.59
N ASP A 277 -4.72 -10.40 -19.25
CA ASP A 277 -5.91 -10.08 -20.06
C ASP A 277 -6.56 -8.73 -19.73
N LYS A 278 -5.92 -7.94 -18.87
CA LYS A 278 -6.44 -6.65 -18.39
C LYS A 278 -5.42 -5.53 -18.60
N VAL A 279 -5.92 -4.30 -18.63
CA VAL A 279 -5.11 -3.08 -18.62
C VAL A 279 -5.23 -2.44 -17.25
N LYS A 280 -4.09 -2.22 -16.61
CA LYS A 280 -3.98 -1.56 -15.32
C LYS A 280 -3.56 -0.10 -15.51
N LEU A 281 -4.19 0.80 -14.75
CA LEU A 281 -3.84 2.22 -14.72
C LEU A 281 -3.31 2.57 -13.34
N SER A 282 -2.26 3.39 -13.31
CA SER A 282 -1.80 4.07 -12.09
C SER A 282 -1.82 5.56 -12.36
N LEU A 283 -2.62 6.31 -11.61
CA LEU A 283 -2.72 7.77 -11.71
C LEU A 283 -2.05 8.43 -10.52
N ARG A 284 -1.35 9.52 -10.78
CA ARG A 284 -0.77 10.39 -9.76
C ARG A 284 -1.05 11.83 -10.13
N SER A 285 -1.33 12.67 -9.14
CA SER A 285 -1.60 14.09 -9.36
C SER A 285 -0.91 14.99 -8.34
N LYS A 286 -0.83 16.28 -8.66
CA LYS A 286 -0.33 17.34 -7.76
C LYS A 286 -1.45 18.23 -7.27
N GLY A 287 -1.26 18.81 -6.09
CA GLY A 287 -2.22 19.76 -5.50
C GLY A 287 -3.58 19.12 -5.25
N ASP A 288 -4.62 19.85 -5.54
CA ASP A 288 -6.01 19.45 -5.25
C ASP A 288 -6.68 18.62 -6.35
N PHE A 289 -5.95 18.20 -7.37
CA PHE A 289 -6.53 17.42 -8.46
C PHE A 289 -6.89 16.00 -8.01
N PRO A 290 -8.17 15.56 -8.13
CA PRO A 290 -8.64 14.29 -7.59
C PRO A 290 -8.45 13.14 -8.59
N ALA A 291 -7.25 12.57 -8.67
CA ALA A 291 -6.95 11.43 -9.55
C ALA A 291 -7.82 10.20 -9.27
N ASN A 292 -8.22 10.00 -8.01
CA ASN A 292 -9.09 8.89 -7.60
C ASN A 292 -10.48 8.95 -8.22
N GLU A 293 -11.05 10.13 -8.44
CA GLU A 293 -12.36 10.27 -9.09
C GLU A 293 -12.34 9.78 -10.54
N ILE A 294 -11.24 10.02 -11.25
CA ILE A 294 -11.07 9.50 -12.61
C ILE A 294 -11.07 7.98 -12.59
N CYS A 295 -10.28 7.36 -11.70
CA CYS A 295 -10.23 5.89 -11.58
C CYS A 295 -11.61 5.32 -11.22
N LYS A 296 -12.32 5.94 -10.29
CA LYS A 296 -13.66 5.54 -9.83
C LYS A 296 -14.69 5.63 -10.94
N LYS A 297 -14.72 6.76 -11.64
CA LYS A 297 -15.74 7.06 -12.66
C LYS A 297 -15.57 6.28 -13.96
N TYR A 298 -14.31 6.03 -14.38
CA TYR A 298 -14.04 5.54 -15.73
C TYR A 298 -13.29 4.21 -15.80
N PHE A 299 -12.61 3.77 -14.73
CA PHE A 299 -11.66 2.65 -14.80
C PHE A 299 -11.81 1.64 -13.67
N ASN A 300 -12.99 1.45 -13.11
CA ASN A 300 -13.28 0.45 -12.06
C ASN A 300 -12.20 0.43 -10.96
N GLY A 301 -11.89 1.60 -10.43
CA GLY A 301 -10.77 1.76 -9.50
C GLY A 301 -11.07 2.70 -8.33
N GLY A 302 -10.00 3.15 -7.68
CA GLY A 302 -10.06 4.05 -6.53
C GLY A 302 -8.68 4.30 -5.95
N GLY A 303 -8.62 4.75 -4.71
CA GLY A 303 -7.40 5.06 -3.99
C GLY A 303 -7.44 6.43 -3.33
N HIS A 304 -6.28 6.95 -2.96
CA HIS A 304 -6.14 8.28 -2.40
C HIS A 304 -6.35 9.38 -3.44
N ARG A 305 -6.70 10.58 -3.00
CA ARG A 305 -6.97 11.72 -3.87
C ARG A 305 -5.91 11.91 -4.97
N ASN A 306 -4.64 11.84 -4.61
CA ASN A 306 -3.51 12.08 -5.52
C ASN A 306 -2.81 10.81 -6.00
N ALA A 307 -3.23 9.63 -5.55
CA ALA A 307 -2.65 8.34 -5.88
C ALA A 307 -3.74 7.28 -6.02
N ALA A 308 -4.08 6.93 -7.26
CA ALA A 308 -5.18 6.02 -7.54
C ALA A 308 -4.79 4.98 -8.58
N GLY A 309 -5.47 3.84 -8.53
CA GLY A 309 -5.36 2.76 -9.50
C GLY A 309 -6.71 2.46 -10.14
N GLY A 310 -6.66 1.97 -11.37
CA GLY A 310 -7.84 1.50 -12.09
C GLY A 310 -7.53 0.28 -12.95
N MET A 311 -8.56 -0.38 -13.43
CA MET A 311 -8.44 -1.57 -14.25
C MET A 311 -9.53 -1.59 -15.33
N SER A 312 -9.19 -2.12 -16.50
CA SER A 312 -10.12 -2.29 -17.63
C SER A 312 -9.85 -3.61 -18.35
N GLU A 313 -10.91 -4.19 -18.92
CA GLU A 313 -10.83 -5.37 -19.80
C GLU A 313 -10.74 -5.00 -21.29
N GLN A 314 -10.71 -3.70 -21.59
CA GLN A 314 -10.51 -3.19 -22.95
C GLN A 314 -9.04 -3.26 -23.35
N SER A 315 -8.75 -3.11 -24.66
CA SER A 315 -7.37 -3.06 -25.17
C SER A 315 -6.62 -1.82 -24.65
N LEU A 316 -5.28 -1.91 -24.63
CA LEU A 316 -4.41 -0.78 -24.25
C LEU A 316 -4.71 0.49 -25.04
N GLU A 317 -4.96 0.35 -26.35
CA GLU A 317 -5.31 1.45 -27.24
C GLU A 317 -6.64 2.09 -26.85
N GLN A 318 -7.68 1.28 -26.60
CA GLN A 318 -8.99 1.78 -26.17
C GLN A 318 -8.92 2.51 -24.84
N VAL A 319 -8.23 1.94 -23.85
CA VAL A 319 -8.05 2.57 -22.52
C VAL A 319 -7.26 3.87 -22.64
N THR A 320 -6.19 3.89 -23.43
CA THR A 320 -5.38 5.10 -23.67
C THR A 320 -6.20 6.20 -24.34
N ASN A 321 -6.99 5.86 -25.37
CA ASN A 321 -7.87 6.80 -26.06
C ASN A 321 -8.99 7.29 -25.11
N GLN A 322 -9.60 6.43 -24.32
CA GLN A 322 -10.57 6.82 -23.30
C GLN A 322 -9.95 7.79 -22.31
N PHE A 323 -8.75 7.51 -21.78
CA PHE A 323 -8.04 8.43 -20.88
C PHE A 323 -7.83 9.81 -21.52
N LYS A 324 -7.40 9.87 -22.78
CA LYS A 324 -7.22 11.14 -23.49
C LYS A 324 -8.55 11.87 -23.70
N THR A 325 -9.62 11.14 -24.03
CA THR A 325 -10.95 11.70 -24.33
C THR A 325 -11.60 12.35 -23.12
N ILE A 326 -11.31 11.91 -21.89
CA ILE A 326 -11.86 12.50 -20.66
C ILE A 326 -11.11 13.76 -20.21
N LEU A 327 -9.86 14.00 -20.65
CA LEU A 327 -9.07 15.14 -20.19
C LEU A 327 -9.73 16.51 -20.40
N PRO A 328 -10.45 16.78 -21.52
CA PRO A 328 -11.19 18.03 -21.70
C PRO A 328 -12.16 18.36 -20.56
N GLU A 329 -12.80 17.33 -19.94
CA GLU A 329 -13.72 17.53 -18.81
C GLU A 329 -13.02 18.13 -17.59
N TYR A 330 -11.71 17.83 -17.43
CA TYR A 330 -10.89 18.25 -16.30
C TYR A 330 -9.95 19.42 -16.62
N LYS A 331 -10.01 19.96 -17.85
CA LYS A 331 -9.06 20.98 -18.32
C LYS A 331 -8.93 22.15 -17.36
N THR A 332 -10.04 22.70 -16.88
CA THR A 332 -10.05 23.84 -15.96
C THR A 332 -9.26 23.55 -14.66
N LEU A 333 -9.38 22.31 -14.13
CA LEU A 333 -8.67 21.89 -12.92
C LEU A 333 -7.18 21.60 -13.19
N LEU A 334 -6.83 21.16 -14.42
CA LEU A 334 -5.48 20.80 -14.80
C LEU A 334 -4.61 22.02 -15.14
N ILE A 335 -5.18 23.11 -15.63
CA ILE A 335 -4.43 24.31 -16.06
C ILE A 335 -4.41 25.45 -15.03
N GLN A 336 -5.08 25.27 -13.89
CA GLN A 336 -4.99 26.18 -12.74
C GLN A 336 -3.63 26.03 -12.06
#